data_684f681275862e9530841441c2a7c1e0
#
_entry.id   684f681275862e9530841441c2a7c1e0
#
_cell.length_a   1.000
_cell.length_b   1.000
_cell.length_c   1.000
_cell.angle_alpha   90.00
_cell.angle_beta   90.00
_cell.angle_gamma   90.00
#
_symmetry.space_group_name_H-M   'P 1'
#
loop_
_entity.id
_entity.type
_entity.pdbx_description
1 polymer ?
#
loop_
_entity_poly.entity_id
_entity_poly.type
_entity_poly.pdbx_seq_one_letter_code
_entity_poly.pdbx_strand_id
1 'polypeptide(L)'
;TLDSKSKLSNNSIKTFRIAIATTAEYTSFWGDNDDSNGTNVEDTFGALVSSLNRISSVFEDEVKVRLELVSDERLLYEDAETDPFTGNFASELQSTLDEVIGDEAYDVGHLFDYGQPNGDAGCIGCVCQSGKKGKGFSSHPFRDVFGGEYRNDYFDLDYANYVYNLIHKEITSLLTDARVIDTDQLDL
;
A
#
# COMPACT_ATOMS: atom_id res chain seq x y z
N THR A 1 32.86 -27.75 -16.45
CA THR A 1 31.75 -27.30 -17.26
C THR A 1 30.79 -26.55 -16.36
N LEU A 2 30.91 -25.21 -16.39
CA LEU A 2 30.02 -24.28 -15.70
C LEU A 2 28.71 -24.28 -16.47
N ASP A 3 27.68 -24.83 -15.86
CA ASP A 3 26.31 -24.75 -16.38
C ASP A 3 25.88 -23.28 -16.49
N SER A 4 25.43 -22.96 -17.69
CA SER A 4 24.90 -21.66 -18.04
C SER A 4 23.78 -21.26 -17.08
N LYS A 5 24.01 -20.23 -16.26
CA LYS A 5 22.93 -19.46 -15.65
C LYS A 5 21.99 -19.03 -16.77
N SER A 6 20.80 -19.58 -16.80
CA SER A 6 19.74 -19.08 -17.68
C SER A 6 19.49 -17.64 -17.27
N LYS A 7 19.89 -16.70 -18.14
CA LYS A 7 19.45 -15.32 -18.06
C LYS A 7 17.93 -15.35 -18.15
N LEU A 8 17.25 -15.10 -17.04
CA LEU A 8 15.85 -14.73 -17.05
C LEU A 8 15.73 -13.31 -17.63
N SER A 9 15.98 -13.20 -18.95
CA SER A 9 15.58 -12.00 -19.71
C SER A 9 14.09 -12.14 -20.06
N ASN A 10 13.25 -12.28 -19.05
CA ASN A 10 11.83 -12.19 -19.26
C ASN A 10 11.42 -10.75 -18.93
N ASN A 11 11.29 -9.93 -19.96
CA ASN A 11 10.79 -8.56 -19.92
C ASN A 11 9.26 -8.55 -19.62
N SER A 12 8.77 -9.57 -18.89
CA SER A 12 7.36 -9.72 -18.52
C SER A 12 7.10 -9.02 -17.19
N ILE A 13 6.11 -8.16 -17.18
CA ILE A 13 5.59 -7.55 -15.96
C ILE A 13 5.05 -8.65 -15.06
N LYS A 14 5.42 -8.62 -13.78
CA LYS A 14 4.86 -9.47 -12.73
C LYS A 14 3.74 -8.74 -12.04
N THR A 15 2.60 -9.39 -11.86
CA THR A 15 1.44 -8.80 -11.21
C THR A 15 1.30 -9.37 -9.81
N PHE A 16 1.09 -8.48 -8.82
CA PHE A 16 0.77 -8.82 -7.45
C PHE A 16 -0.55 -8.15 -7.04
N ARG A 17 -1.37 -8.89 -6.34
CA ARG A 17 -2.62 -8.38 -5.76
C ARG A 17 -2.29 -7.69 -4.44
N ILE A 18 -2.57 -6.39 -4.35
CA ILE A 18 -2.40 -5.62 -3.13
C ILE A 18 -3.74 -5.40 -2.44
N ALA A 19 -3.85 -5.83 -1.17
CA ALA A 19 -4.98 -5.50 -0.32
C ALA A 19 -4.63 -4.29 0.53
N ILE A 20 -5.45 -3.24 0.46
CA ILE A 20 -5.26 -2.01 1.22
C ILE A 20 -6.42 -1.86 2.20
N ALA A 21 -6.08 -1.71 3.48
CA ALA A 21 -7.02 -1.29 4.51
C ALA A 21 -6.76 0.17 4.91
N THR A 22 -7.76 0.81 5.51
CA THR A 22 -7.64 2.16 6.07
C THR A 22 -8.12 2.18 7.50
N THR A 23 -7.49 3.03 8.34
CA THR A 23 -8.05 3.36 9.65
C THR A 23 -9.26 4.28 9.50
N ALA A 24 -10.07 4.37 10.53
CA ALA A 24 -11.21 5.29 10.58
C ALA A 24 -10.76 6.76 10.47
N GLU A 25 -9.59 7.09 11.02
CA GLU A 25 -8.99 8.42 10.92
C GLU A 25 -8.62 8.76 9.47
N TYR A 26 -8.10 7.80 8.70
CA TYR A 26 -7.79 8.00 7.29
C TYR A 26 -9.06 8.22 6.48
N THR A 27 -10.08 7.39 6.71
CA THR A 27 -11.38 7.50 6.03
C THR A 27 -12.08 8.82 6.38
N SER A 28 -12.05 9.22 7.65
CA SER A 28 -12.59 10.52 8.10
C SER A 28 -11.86 11.71 7.50
N PHE A 29 -10.54 11.57 7.23
CA PHE A 29 -9.77 12.65 6.62
C PHE A 29 -10.11 12.84 5.14
N TRP A 30 -10.22 11.76 4.37
CA TRP A 30 -10.51 11.83 2.93
C TRP A 30 -11.99 12.03 2.64
N GLY A 31 -12.87 11.51 3.48
CA GLY A 31 -14.29 11.80 3.43
C GLY A 31 -14.57 13.27 3.73
N ASP A 32 -15.50 13.90 3.03
CA ASP A 32 -15.83 15.30 3.22
C ASP A 32 -17.14 15.52 3.99
N ASN A 33 -17.82 14.42 4.35
CA ASN A 33 -19.14 14.39 4.97
C ASN A 33 -20.23 15.06 4.11
N ASP A 34 -20.06 15.03 2.79
CA ASP A 34 -21.03 15.53 1.82
C ASP A 34 -21.59 14.38 0.96
N ASP A 35 -22.62 13.71 1.45
CA ASP A 35 -23.25 12.57 0.75
C ASP A 35 -23.83 12.94 -0.63
N SER A 36 -23.83 14.20 -1.02
CA SER A 36 -24.32 14.62 -2.34
C SER A 36 -23.35 14.31 -3.48
N ASN A 37 -22.07 14.09 -3.18
CA ASN A 37 -21.02 13.78 -4.15
C ASN A 37 -20.44 12.37 -3.99
N GLY A 38 -20.84 11.64 -2.95
CA GLY A 38 -20.39 10.28 -2.59
C GLY A 38 -20.40 10.06 -1.09
N THR A 39 -20.17 8.85 -0.65
CA THR A 39 -19.97 8.52 0.76
C THR A 39 -18.49 8.70 1.15
N ASN A 40 -18.19 8.85 2.44
CA ASN A 40 -16.81 8.93 2.92
C ASN A 40 -15.96 7.71 2.48
N VAL A 41 -16.56 6.52 2.36
CA VAL A 41 -15.90 5.32 1.84
C VAL A 41 -15.57 5.46 0.35
N GLU A 42 -16.49 6.01 -0.45
CA GLU A 42 -16.26 6.25 -1.88
C GLU A 42 -15.14 7.27 -2.12
N ASP A 43 -15.12 8.36 -1.34
CA ASP A 43 -14.06 9.36 -1.38
C ASP A 43 -12.70 8.75 -1.01
N THR A 44 -12.67 7.98 0.07
CA THR A 44 -11.48 7.27 0.53
C THR A 44 -11.00 6.28 -0.52
N PHE A 45 -11.91 5.53 -1.14
CA PHE A 45 -11.58 4.61 -2.22
C PHE A 45 -10.96 5.36 -3.42
N GLY A 46 -11.50 6.52 -3.77
CA GLY A 46 -10.95 7.40 -4.80
C GLY A 46 -9.50 7.83 -4.48
N ALA A 47 -9.23 8.20 -3.24
CA ALA A 47 -7.88 8.56 -2.77
C ALA A 47 -6.90 7.37 -2.84
N LEU A 48 -7.34 6.19 -2.44
CA LEU A 48 -6.55 4.96 -2.55
C LEU A 48 -6.19 4.63 -4.00
N VAL A 49 -7.18 4.66 -4.89
CA VAL A 49 -6.97 4.37 -6.32
C VAL A 49 -6.00 5.37 -6.93
N SER A 50 -6.12 6.66 -6.59
CA SER A 50 -5.22 7.70 -7.07
C SER A 50 -3.77 7.46 -6.62
N SER A 51 -3.57 7.13 -5.35
CA SER A 51 -2.27 6.81 -4.78
C SER A 51 -1.67 5.56 -5.43
N LEU A 52 -2.45 4.50 -5.55
CA LEU A 52 -1.98 3.23 -6.12
C LEU A 52 -1.63 3.36 -7.60
N ASN A 53 -2.39 4.12 -8.39
CA ASN A 53 -2.10 4.35 -9.81
C ASN A 53 -0.73 5.01 -10.01
N ARG A 54 -0.38 5.98 -9.17
CA ARG A 54 0.94 6.64 -9.22
C ARG A 54 2.06 5.68 -8.86
N ILE A 55 1.88 4.90 -7.81
CA ILE A 55 2.84 3.90 -7.36
C ILE A 55 3.03 2.84 -8.44
N SER A 56 1.94 2.28 -8.96
CA SER A 56 1.97 1.24 -9.99
C SER A 56 2.70 1.70 -11.24
N SER A 57 2.52 2.96 -11.67
CA SER A 57 3.22 3.51 -12.83
C SER A 57 4.74 3.41 -12.67
N VAL A 58 5.26 3.81 -11.51
CA VAL A 58 6.70 3.75 -11.25
C VAL A 58 7.19 2.33 -11.10
N PHE A 59 6.43 1.47 -10.39
CA PHE A 59 6.79 0.06 -10.23
C PHE A 59 6.81 -0.70 -11.57
N GLU A 60 5.87 -0.42 -12.47
CA GLU A 60 5.87 -1.03 -13.80
C GLU A 60 7.08 -0.59 -14.63
N ASP A 61 7.45 0.68 -14.56
CA ASP A 61 8.55 1.22 -15.34
C ASP A 61 9.92 0.78 -14.79
N GLU A 62 10.11 0.88 -13.49
CA GLU A 62 11.42 0.67 -12.87
C GLU A 62 11.71 -0.80 -12.55
N VAL A 63 10.72 -1.52 -12.00
CA VAL A 63 10.95 -2.89 -11.51
C VAL A 63 10.10 -3.95 -12.19
N LYS A 64 9.32 -3.58 -13.20
CA LYS A 64 8.44 -4.50 -13.94
C LYS A 64 7.45 -5.24 -13.04
N VAL A 65 6.92 -4.52 -12.08
CA VAL A 65 5.89 -4.99 -11.15
C VAL A 65 4.62 -4.18 -11.34
N ARG A 66 3.49 -4.85 -11.50
CA ARG A 66 2.14 -4.27 -11.49
C ARG A 66 1.44 -4.63 -10.20
N LEU A 67 0.81 -3.63 -9.57
CA LEU A 67 -0.01 -3.82 -8.40
C LEU A 67 -1.49 -3.74 -8.80
N GLU A 68 -2.25 -4.80 -8.51
CA GLU A 68 -3.70 -4.85 -8.74
C GLU A 68 -4.42 -4.76 -7.39
N LEU A 69 -5.26 -3.74 -7.23
CA LEU A 69 -6.01 -3.51 -5.99
C LEU A 69 -7.04 -4.62 -5.78
N VAL A 70 -7.00 -5.25 -4.62
CA VAL A 70 -8.10 -6.05 -4.11
C VAL A 70 -9.14 -5.09 -3.55
N SER A 71 -10.21 -4.88 -4.32
CA SER A 71 -11.27 -3.93 -3.96
C SER A 71 -12.28 -4.60 -3.03
N ASP A 72 -12.23 -4.25 -1.76
CA ASP A 72 -13.20 -4.70 -0.76
C ASP A 72 -13.47 -3.57 0.25
N GLU A 73 -14.65 -2.98 0.19
CA GLU A 73 -15.06 -1.85 1.04
C GLU A 73 -15.05 -2.18 2.54
N ARG A 74 -15.12 -3.47 2.91
CA ARG A 74 -15.04 -3.89 4.31
C ARG A 74 -13.68 -3.63 4.95
N LEU A 75 -12.67 -3.29 4.14
CA LEU A 75 -11.35 -2.89 4.60
C LEU A 75 -11.21 -1.39 4.85
N LEU A 76 -12.24 -0.59 4.51
CA LEU A 76 -12.27 0.85 4.69
C LEU A 76 -13.12 1.19 5.91
N TYR A 77 -12.48 1.38 7.05
CA TYR A 77 -13.18 1.62 8.32
C TYR A 77 -13.57 3.09 8.46
N GLU A 78 -14.84 3.35 8.81
CA GLU A 78 -15.36 4.71 9.07
C GLU A 78 -15.50 5.02 10.56
N ASP A 79 -15.69 3.99 11.39
CA ASP A 79 -16.01 4.13 12.80
C ASP A 79 -14.85 3.64 13.67
N ALA A 80 -14.28 4.55 14.42
CA ALA A 80 -13.19 4.26 15.35
C ALA A 80 -13.56 3.27 16.48
N GLU A 81 -14.87 3.03 16.72
CA GLU A 81 -15.30 2.02 17.70
C GLU A 81 -15.22 0.59 17.12
N THR A 82 -15.28 0.45 15.78
CA THR A 82 -15.23 -0.83 15.07
C THR A 82 -13.93 -1.05 14.31
N ASP A 83 -13.10 -0.03 14.22
CA ASP A 83 -11.77 -0.08 13.62
C ASP A 83 -10.86 -1.04 14.41
N PRO A 84 -10.29 -2.07 13.78
CA PRO A 84 -9.43 -3.02 14.48
C PRO A 84 -8.01 -2.49 14.75
N PHE A 85 -7.67 -1.29 14.29
CA PHE A 85 -6.31 -0.74 14.34
C PHE A 85 -6.10 0.12 15.58
N THR A 86 -5.32 -0.39 16.54
CA THR A 86 -5.09 0.26 17.84
C THR A 86 -3.65 0.74 18.03
N GLY A 87 -2.80 0.60 16.99
CA GLY A 87 -1.40 1.03 16.98
C GLY A 87 -0.38 -0.10 16.83
N ASN A 88 -0.80 -1.37 16.89
CA ASN A 88 0.04 -2.51 16.55
C ASN A 88 -0.21 -2.95 15.10
N PHE A 89 -0.17 -1.96 14.21
CA PHE A 89 -0.66 -2.00 12.84
C PHE A 89 -0.22 -3.23 12.05
N ALA A 90 1.05 -3.63 12.16
CA ALA A 90 1.56 -4.76 11.38
C ALA A 90 0.87 -6.10 11.71
N SER A 91 0.61 -6.38 12.99
CA SER A 91 -0.07 -7.61 13.38
C SER A 91 -1.58 -7.52 13.20
N GLU A 92 -2.15 -6.36 13.47
CA GLU A 92 -3.57 -6.08 13.32
C GLU A 92 -3.98 -6.17 11.85
N LEU A 93 -3.21 -5.58 10.93
CA LEU A 93 -3.46 -5.65 9.49
C LEU A 93 -3.44 -7.10 8.98
N GLN A 94 -2.39 -7.87 9.33
CA GLN A 94 -2.31 -9.27 8.89
C GLN A 94 -3.55 -10.06 9.32
N SER A 95 -3.96 -9.90 10.59
CA SER A 95 -5.14 -10.60 11.12
C SER A 95 -6.42 -10.14 10.43
N THR A 96 -6.58 -8.83 10.23
CA THR A 96 -7.76 -8.23 9.60
C THR A 96 -7.91 -8.69 8.15
N LEU A 97 -6.85 -8.66 7.36
CA LEU A 97 -6.89 -9.12 5.98
C LEU A 97 -7.25 -10.60 5.89
N ASP A 98 -6.64 -11.44 6.73
CA ASP A 98 -6.90 -12.88 6.73
C ASP A 98 -8.36 -13.19 7.16
N GLU A 99 -8.94 -12.40 8.09
CA GLU A 99 -10.31 -12.56 8.54
C GLU A 99 -11.34 -12.04 7.52
N VAL A 100 -11.10 -10.86 6.95
CA VAL A 100 -12.09 -10.16 6.11
C VAL A 100 -12.12 -10.71 4.69
N ILE A 101 -10.95 -10.93 4.06
CA ILE A 101 -10.85 -11.34 2.65
C ILE A 101 -10.21 -12.71 2.46
N GLY A 102 -9.54 -13.23 3.47
CA GLY A 102 -8.83 -14.51 3.43
C GLY A 102 -7.42 -14.43 2.85
N ASP A 103 -6.54 -15.31 3.36
CA ASP A 103 -5.12 -15.31 2.99
C ASP A 103 -4.88 -15.50 1.47
N GLU A 104 -5.71 -16.28 0.79
CA GLU A 104 -5.56 -16.55 -0.65
C GLU A 104 -5.98 -15.37 -1.56
N ALA A 105 -6.60 -14.32 -1.00
CA ALA A 105 -7.16 -13.23 -1.78
C ALA A 105 -6.10 -12.20 -2.23
N TYR A 106 -4.95 -12.13 -1.55
CA TYR A 106 -3.95 -11.09 -1.78
C TYR A 106 -2.52 -11.64 -1.74
N ASP A 107 -1.58 -10.88 -2.26
CA ASP A 107 -0.16 -11.23 -2.34
C ASP A 107 0.69 -10.32 -1.44
N VAL A 108 0.22 -9.08 -1.21
CA VAL A 108 0.81 -8.09 -0.29
C VAL A 108 -0.31 -7.25 0.34
N GLY A 109 -0.20 -6.95 1.62
CA GLY A 109 -1.14 -6.11 2.35
C GLY A 109 -0.50 -4.81 2.83
N HIS A 110 -1.26 -3.72 2.81
CA HIS A 110 -0.83 -2.42 3.28
C HIS A 110 -1.94 -1.68 4.01
N LEU A 111 -1.61 -0.96 5.09
CA LEU A 111 -2.54 -0.10 5.82
C LEU A 111 -2.21 1.37 5.59
N PHE A 112 -3.21 2.16 5.27
CA PHE A 112 -3.11 3.61 5.33
C PHE A 112 -3.76 4.15 6.61
N ASP A 113 -3.01 4.99 7.30
CA ASP A 113 -3.42 5.63 8.54
C ASP A 113 -3.24 7.15 8.46
N TYR A 114 -4.13 7.89 9.14
CA TYR A 114 -3.99 9.32 9.36
C TYR A 114 -3.44 9.58 10.76
N GLY A 115 -2.15 9.82 10.87
CA GLY A 115 -1.50 9.98 12.16
C GLY A 115 -0.14 10.68 12.08
N GLN A 116 0.69 10.45 13.05
CA GLN A 116 2.06 10.96 13.01
C GLN A 116 2.87 10.24 11.91
N PRO A 117 3.80 10.96 11.23
CA PRO A 117 4.60 10.35 10.16
C PRO A 117 5.33 9.11 10.66
N ASN A 118 4.92 7.96 10.15
CA ASN A 118 5.49 6.65 10.50
C ASN A 118 5.23 5.65 9.37
N GLY A 119 5.98 4.56 9.34
CA GLY A 119 5.76 3.46 8.40
C GLY A 119 6.72 2.32 8.64
N ASP A 120 6.25 1.12 8.32
CA ASP A 120 7.03 -0.11 8.40
C ASP A 120 6.60 -1.05 7.28
N ALA A 121 7.56 -1.73 6.66
CA ALA A 121 7.31 -2.81 5.72
C ALA A 121 6.90 -4.12 6.43
N GLY A 122 7.11 -4.17 7.72
CA GLY A 122 6.80 -5.32 8.56
C GLY A 122 7.66 -6.56 8.33
N CYS A 123 8.06 -6.84 7.11
CA CYS A 123 8.83 -8.04 6.78
C CYS A 123 9.53 -7.94 5.42
N ILE A 124 10.83 -8.20 5.36
CA ILE A 124 11.59 -8.31 4.11
C ILE A 124 11.35 -9.70 3.49
N GLY A 125 11.03 -9.74 2.20
CA GLY A 125 10.85 -11.00 1.46
C GLY A 125 9.56 -11.76 1.77
N CYS A 126 8.55 -11.10 2.32
CA CYS A 126 7.31 -11.75 2.74
C CYS A 126 6.16 -11.68 1.73
N VAL A 127 6.35 -11.09 0.56
CA VAL A 127 5.35 -11.12 -0.51
C VAL A 127 4.93 -12.56 -0.79
N CYS A 128 3.63 -12.82 -0.90
CA CYS A 128 3.04 -14.15 -1.06
C CYS A 128 3.27 -15.13 0.11
N GLN A 129 3.85 -14.72 1.22
CA GLN A 129 4.04 -15.61 2.37
C GLN A 129 2.84 -15.54 3.33
N SER A 130 2.11 -16.63 3.45
CA SER A 130 0.97 -16.75 4.36
C SER A 130 1.33 -16.32 5.80
N GLY A 131 0.47 -15.52 6.42
CA GLY A 131 0.63 -14.99 7.76
C GLY A 131 1.73 -13.91 7.93
N LYS A 132 2.33 -13.44 6.82
CA LYS A 132 3.43 -12.43 6.86
C LYS A 132 3.28 -11.32 5.83
N LYS A 133 2.52 -11.53 4.77
CA LYS A 133 2.40 -10.63 3.62
C LYS A 133 1.52 -9.40 3.86
N GLY A 134 0.76 -9.36 4.96
CA GLY A 134 -0.14 -8.28 5.34
C GLY A 134 0.38 -7.46 6.51
N LYS A 135 1.59 -6.89 6.44
CA LYS A 135 2.21 -6.21 7.60
C LYS A 135 2.72 -4.79 7.32
N GLY A 136 2.64 -4.33 6.09
CA GLY A 136 3.08 -2.98 5.74
C GLY A 136 2.08 -1.91 6.19
N PHE A 137 2.56 -0.77 6.65
CA PHE A 137 1.69 0.37 6.93
C PHE A 137 2.38 1.71 6.67
N SER A 138 1.56 2.71 6.39
CA SER A 138 1.97 4.11 6.24
C SER A 138 1.02 5.01 7.00
N SER A 139 1.58 5.86 7.86
CA SER A 139 0.83 6.86 8.62
C SER A 139 1.34 8.26 8.30
N HIS A 140 0.44 9.20 8.02
CA HIS A 140 0.80 10.58 7.68
C HIS A 140 -0.32 11.55 8.07
N PRO A 141 0.00 12.77 8.56
CA PRO A 141 -0.99 13.78 8.92
C PRO A 141 -1.53 14.58 7.72
N PHE A 142 -1.07 14.34 6.49
CA PHE A 142 -1.48 15.04 5.26
C PHE A 142 -1.52 16.57 5.41
N ARG A 143 -0.45 17.14 5.96
CA ARG A 143 -0.32 18.57 6.19
C ARG A 143 0.99 19.09 5.61
N ASP A 144 0.95 20.27 5.01
CA ASP A 144 2.14 20.98 4.58
C ASP A 144 2.96 21.50 5.77
N VAL A 145 4.12 22.07 5.48
CA VAL A 145 5.01 22.67 6.51
C VAL A 145 4.39 23.89 7.23
N PHE A 146 3.29 24.43 6.71
CA PHE A 146 2.53 25.53 7.30
C PHE A 146 1.26 25.07 8.01
N GLY A 147 0.98 23.75 8.02
CA GLY A 147 -0.19 23.15 8.64
C GLY A 147 -1.46 23.14 7.76
N GLY A 148 -1.33 23.46 6.47
CA GLY A 148 -2.40 23.30 5.50
C GLY A 148 -2.71 21.85 5.21
N GLU A 149 -3.98 21.48 5.04
CA GLU A 149 -4.40 20.14 4.71
C GLU A 149 -4.37 19.90 3.19
N TYR A 150 -3.96 18.71 2.76
CA TYR A 150 -3.94 18.29 1.35
C TYR A 150 -5.23 17.59 0.90
N ARG A 151 -6.32 17.74 1.65
CA ARG A 151 -7.55 16.94 1.51
C ARG A 151 -8.06 16.76 0.08
N ASN A 152 -8.02 17.79 -0.74
CA ASN A 152 -8.52 17.73 -2.13
C ASN A 152 -7.42 17.77 -3.18
N ASP A 153 -6.17 17.65 -2.76
CA ASP A 153 -5.04 17.70 -3.67
C ASP A 153 -4.48 16.30 -3.93
N TYR A 154 -5.30 15.47 -4.58
CA TYR A 154 -4.90 14.14 -5.04
C TYR A 154 -3.69 14.18 -5.98
N PHE A 155 -3.30 15.35 -6.42
CA PHE A 155 -2.19 15.60 -7.32
C PHE A 155 -1.03 16.32 -6.67
N ASP A 156 -1.07 16.54 -5.35
CA ASP A 156 0.05 17.12 -4.65
C ASP A 156 1.28 16.21 -4.79
N LEU A 157 2.30 16.77 -5.46
CA LEU A 157 3.53 16.04 -5.74
C LEU A 157 4.27 15.66 -4.47
N ASP A 158 4.19 16.47 -3.43
CA ASP A 158 4.89 16.21 -2.17
C ASP A 158 4.23 15.06 -1.43
N TYR A 159 2.90 15.03 -1.38
CA TYR A 159 2.16 13.90 -0.82
C TYR A 159 2.37 12.63 -1.65
N ALA A 160 2.22 12.72 -2.95
CA ALA A 160 2.45 11.59 -3.83
C ALA A 160 3.89 11.05 -3.71
N ASN A 161 4.88 11.93 -3.62
CA ASN A 161 6.27 11.56 -3.39
C ASN A 161 6.47 10.92 -2.01
N TYR A 162 5.79 11.40 -0.98
CA TYR A 162 5.86 10.82 0.34
C TYR A 162 5.30 9.39 0.37
N VAL A 163 4.09 9.20 -0.11
CA VAL A 163 3.45 7.88 -0.19
C VAL A 163 4.25 6.95 -1.10
N TYR A 164 4.69 7.47 -2.26
CA TYR A 164 5.56 6.74 -3.16
C TYR A 164 6.85 6.28 -2.46
N ASN A 165 7.58 7.19 -1.83
CA ASN A 165 8.84 6.85 -1.16
C ASN A 165 8.64 5.84 -0.03
N LEU A 166 7.54 5.95 0.71
CA LEU A 166 7.23 5.03 1.79
C LEU A 166 6.91 3.63 1.25
N ILE A 167 5.95 3.51 0.34
CA ILE A 167 5.56 2.23 -0.25
C ILE A 167 6.68 1.65 -1.13
N HIS A 168 7.38 2.48 -1.91
CA HIS A 168 8.52 2.06 -2.70
C HIS A 168 9.61 1.43 -1.83
N LYS A 169 10.00 2.10 -0.74
CA LYS A 169 10.98 1.58 0.20
C LYS A 169 10.55 0.23 0.79
N GLU A 170 9.29 0.10 1.14
CA GLU A 170 8.73 -1.10 1.76
C GLU A 170 8.60 -2.25 0.75
N ILE A 171 7.97 -2.02 -0.39
CA ILE A 171 7.80 -3.07 -1.41
C ILE A 171 9.14 -3.46 -2.02
N THR A 172 10.04 -2.52 -2.28
CA THR A 172 11.40 -2.82 -2.77
C THR A 172 12.15 -3.68 -1.76
N SER A 173 12.08 -3.36 -0.48
CA SER A 173 12.65 -4.15 0.60
C SER A 173 12.06 -5.58 0.64
N LEU A 174 10.75 -5.72 0.51
CA LEU A 174 10.03 -7.00 0.45
C LEU A 174 10.44 -7.84 -0.77
N LEU A 175 10.56 -7.21 -1.94
CA LEU A 175 10.86 -7.90 -3.20
C LEU A 175 12.33 -8.29 -3.33
N THR A 176 13.26 -7.51 -2.77
CA THR A 176 14.71 -7.75 -2.91
C THR A 176 15.13 -9.10 -2.32
N ASP A 177 14.56 -9.50 -1.19
CA ASP A 177 14.89 -10.77 -0.55
C ASP A 177 14.04 -11.94 -1.06
N ALA A 178 12.92 -11.68 -1.71
CA ALA A 178 12.04 -12.72 -2.26
C ALA A 178 12.59 -13.43 -3.51
N ARG A 179 13.80 -13.12 -3.96
CA ARG A 179 14.42 -13.61 -5.21
C ARG A 179 13.57 -13.32 -6.46
N VAL A 180 12.72 -12.30 -6.37
CA VAL A 180 11.80 -11.91 -7.43
C VAL A 180 12.45 -10.88 -8.37
N ILE A 181 13.40 -10.09 -7.84
CA ILE A 181 14.11 -9.05 -8.58
C ILE A 181 15.60 -9.37 -8.60
N ASP A 182 16.20 -9.33 -9.78
CA ASP A 182 17.64 -9.28 -9.95
C ASP A 182 18.09 -7.85 -9.64
N THR A 183 18.80 -7.66 -8.51
CA THR A 183 19.25 -6.35 -8.05
C THR A 183 20.18 -5.63 -9.03
N ASP A 184 20.76 -6.35 -9.99
CA ASP A 184 21.60 -5.78 -11.06
C ASP A 184 20.78 -5.03 -12.13
N GLN A 185 19.44 -5.06 -12.03
CA GLN A 185 18.53 -4.34 -12.91
C GLN A 185 17.90 -3.09 -12.25
N LEU A 186 18.18 -2.87 -10.98
CA LEU A 186 17.77 -1.66 -10.27
C LEU A 186 18.87 -0.60 -10.45
N ASP A 187 18.80 0.17 -11.52
CA ASP A 187 19.53 1.45 -11.64
C ASP A 187 18.85 2.46 -10.69
N LEU A 188 19.29 2.47 -9.45
CA LEU A 188 18.92 3.47 -8.44
C LEU A 188 19.93 4.62 -8.44
#